data_e624606dcd8e437b7c2781a29bed69d5
#
_entry.id   e624606dcd8e437b7c2781a29bed69d5
#
_cell.length_a   1.000
_cell.length_b   1.000
_cell.length_c   1.000
_cell.angle_alpha   90.00
_cell.angle_beta   90.00
_cell.angle_gamma   90.00
#
_symmetry.space_group_name_H-M   'P 1'
#
loop_
_entity.id
_entity.type
_entity.pdbx_description
1 polymer ?
#
loop_
_entity_poly.entity_id
_entity_poly.type
_entity_poly.pdbx_seq_one_letter_code
_entity_poly.pdbx_strand_id
1 'polypeptide(L)'
;LKTLQEEYELDHVISDISNIIKEGGFTYAEGFDKICLIIDRDRESFVSSSKNNQYKYVVDKCEEMGFGLYVTNPCFEFWLLLHFDKVFELDRDKLLENPKVTAKRRYVEQELRKIYPGYKKASYRAEELVKAIDHAIDNEKKFCEDIVNLENTIGSNIGRLIIDMRAHSN
;
A
#
# COMPACT_ATOMS: atom_id res chain seq x y z
N LEU A 1 -14.44 -9.84 -20.65
CA LEU A 1 -13.48 -10.95 -20.51
C LEU A 1 -12.33 -10.57 -19.56
N LYS A 2 -11.72 -9.39 -19.76
CA LYS A 2 -10.62 -8.90 -18.90
C LYS A 2 -11.08 -8.69 -17.44
N THR A 3 -12.28 -8.16 -17.24
CA THR A 3 -12.90 -7.88 -15.95
C THR A 3 -13.18 -9.16 -15.12
N LEU A 4 -13.68 -10.22 -15.78
CA LEU A 4 -13.90 -11.51 -15.14
C LEU A 4 -12.59 -12.20 -14.74
N GLN A 5 -11.53 -11.97 -15.51
CA GLN A 5 -10.21 -12.52 -15.24
C GLN A 5 -9.57 -11.84 -14.01
N GLU A 6 -9.79 -10.53 -13.85
CA GLU A 6 -9.27 -9.75 -12.72
C GLU A 6 -10.04 -10.05 -11.40
N GLU A 7 -11.36 -10.24 -11.45
CA GLU A 7 -12.14 -10.74 -10.30
C GLU A 7 -11.69 -12.16 -9.90
N TYR A 8 -11.45 -13.01 -10.88
CA TYR A 8 -10.98 -14.37 -10.68
C TYR A 8 -9.56 -14.42 -10.08
N GLU A 9 -8.66 -13.53 -10.50
CA GLU A 9 -7.32 -13.42 -9.92
C GLU A 9 -7.37 -12.99 -8.44
N LEU A 10 -8.27 -12.10 -8.06
CA LEU A 10 -8.41 -11.66 -6.67
C LEU A 10 -9.04 -12.75 -5.78
N ASP A 11 -10.07 -13.44 -6.27
CA ASP A 11 -10.66 -14.59 -5.58
C ASP A 11 -9.66 -15.75 -5.47
N HIS A 12 -8.77 -15.91 -6.46
CA HIS A 12 -7.65 -16.84 -6.39
C HIS A 12 -6.66 -16.44 -5.30
N VAL A 13 -6.25 -15.19 -5.21
CA VAL A 13 -5.33 -14.72 -4.15
C VAL A 13 -5.92 -14.99 -2.76
N ILE A 14 -7.22 -14.73 -2.58
CA ILE A 14 -7.91 -15.00 -1.30
C ILE A 14 -7.98 -16.51 -1.03
N SER A 15 -8.29 -17.31 -2.04
CA SER A 15 -8.31 -18.78 -1.96
C SER A 15 -6.90 -19.34 -1.69
N ASP A 16 -5.89 -18.78 -2.35
CA ASP A 16 -4.49 -19.17 -2.18
C ASP A 16 -3.96 -18.84 -0.79
N ILE A 17 -4.36 -17.72 -0.18
CA ILE A 17 -4.02 -17.41 1.23
C ILE A 17 -4.51 -18.54 2.15
N SER A 18 -5.75 -19.00 1.98
CA SER A 18 -6.30 -20.12 2.77
C SER A 18 -5.53 -21.41 2.53
N ASN A 19 -5.10 -21.67 1.30
CA ASN A 19 -4.29 -22.83 0.95
C ASN A 19 -2.85 -22.72 1.48
N ILE A 20 -2.22 -21.55 1.36
CA ILE A 20 -0.88 -21.28 1.91
C ILE A 20 -0.85 -21.49 3.42
N ILE A 21 -1.88 -21.03 4.14
CA ILE A 21 -2.01 -21.27 5.58
C ILE A 21 -2.09 -22.77 5.87
N LYS A 22 -2.89 -23.52 5.12
CA LYS A 22 -3.07 -24.97 5.30
C LYS A 22 -1.80 -25.76 4.91
N GLU A 23 -1.20 -25.44 3.77
CA GLU A 23 -0.05 -26.18 3.22
C GLU A 23 1.28 -25.78 3.87
N GLY A 24 1.40 -24.53 4.32
CA GLY A 24 2.59 -24.00 4.97
C GLY A 24 2.82 -24.49 6.41
N GLY A 25 1.92 -25.32 6.95
CA GLY A 25 2.01 -25.79 8.33
C GLY A 25 1.79 -24.70 9.38
N PHE A 26 1.29 -23.53 8.95
CA PHE A 26 0.89 -22.47 9.87
C PHE A 26 -0.48 -22.81 10.47
N THR A 27 -0.57 -22.74 11.77
CA THR A 27 -1.87 -22.84 12.46
C THR A 27 -2.43 -21.43 12.56
N TYR A 28 -3.44 -21.11 11.74
CA TYR A 28 -4.19 -19.86 11.88
C TYR A 28 -5.11 -19.99 13.09
N ALA A 29 -4.91 -19.15 14.09
CA ALA A 29 -5.74 -19.07 15.28
C ALA A 29 -6.68 -17.87 15.16
N GLU A 30 -7.95 -18.12 14.84
CA GLU A 30 -8.98 -17.10 14.77
C GLU A 30 -9.06 -16.31 16.08
N GLY A 31 -9.06 -14.97 15.98
CA GLY A 31 -9.06 -14.05 17.13
C GLY A 31 -7.69 -13.68 17.66
N PHE A 32 -6.62 -14.40 17.25
CA PHE A 32 -5.23 -14.07 17.58
C PHE A 32 -4.43 -13.64 16.35
N ASP A 33 -4.56 -14.36 15.25
CA ASP A 33 -3.84 -14.06 14.03
C ASP A 33 -4.63 -13.09 13.14
N LYS A 34 -3.94 -12.17 12.49
CA LYS A 34 -4.51 -11.20 11.57
C LYS A 34 -3.89 -11.34 10.20
N ILE A 35 -4.72 -11.54 9.19
CA ILE A 35 -4.31 -11.47 7.79
C ILE A 35 -4.32 -10.01 7.38
N CYS A 36 -3.21 -9.53 6.81
CA CYS A 36 -3.03 -8.17 6.37
C CYS A 36 -2.71 -8.13 4.88
N LEU A 37 -3.53 -7.43 4.10
CA LEU A 37 -3.25 -7.12 2.71
C LEU A 37 -2.60 -5.74 2.62
N ILE A 38 -1.49 -5.66 1.89
CA ILE A 38 -0.81 -4.41 1.58
C ILE A 38 -0.86 -4.23 0.08
N ILE A 39 -1.45 -3.15 -0.39
CA ILE A 39 -1.63 -2.89 -1.82
C ILE A 39 -1.23 -1.48 -2.22
N ASP A 40 -0.75 -1.36 -3.45
CA ASP A 40 -0.60 -0.07 -4.13
C ASP A 40 -1.91 0.29 -4.84
N ARG A 41 -2.38 1.53 -4.62
CA ARG A 41 -3.50 2.08 -5.40
C ARG A 41 -2.99 2.56 -6.78
N ASP A 42 -2.28 1.72 -7.50
CA ASP A 42 -1.85 2.05 -8.86
C ASP A 42 -3.07 2.16 -9.78
N ARG A 43 -3.32 3.38 -10.28
CA ARG A 43 -4.48 3.68 -11.12
C ARG A 43 -4.48 2.97 -12.47
N GLU A 44 -3.33 2.44 -12.91
CA GLU A 44 -3.27 1.62 -14.12
C GLU A 44 -3.70 0.18 -13.84
N SER A 45 -3.50 -0.31 -12.61
CA SER A 45 -3.82 -1.68 -12.20
C SER A 45 -5.25 -1.82 -11.68
N PHE A 46 -5.78 -0.81 -10.99
CA PHE A 46 -7.16 -0.80 -10.52
C PHE A 46 -8.06 0.00 -11.46
N VAL A 47 -8.86 -0.67 -12.26
CA VAL A 47 -9.85 -0.03 -13.11
C VAL A 47 -11.05 0.37 -12.24
N SER A 48 -11.24 1.68 -12.09
CA SER A 48 -12.43 2.24 -11.45
C SER A 48 -13.39 2.74 -12.53
N SER A 49 -14.39 1.95 -12.85
CA SER A 49 -15.51 2.36 -13.68
C SER A 49 -16.80 2.30 -12.87
N SER A 50 -17.82 3.06 -13.27
CA SER A 50 -19.16 3.03 -12.62
C SER A 50 -19.81 1.63 -12.60
N LYS A 51 -19.32 0.70 -13.40
CA LYS A 51 -19.80 -0.69 -13.49
C LYS A 51 -18.87 -1.70 -12.82
N ASN A 52 -17.62 -1.34 -12.56
CA ASN A 52 -16.64 -2.23 -11.96
C ASN A 52 -15.61 -1.39 -11.19
N ASN A 53 -15.80 -1.26 -9.90
CA ASN A 53 -14.85 -0.61 -9.00
C ASN A 53 -14.07 -1.68 -8.23
N GLN A 54 -12.92 -2.07 -8.79
CA GLN A 54 -12.04 -3.07 -8.19
C GLN A 54 -11.53 -2.64 -6.82
N TYR A 55 -11.24 -1.36 -6.63
CA TYR A 55 -10.79 -0.86 -5.33
C TYR A 55 -11.85 -1.07 -4.25
N LYS A 56 -13.10 -0.65 -4.55
CA LYS A 56 -14.22 -0.88 -3.63
C LYS A 56 -14.43 -2.36 -3.35
N TYR A 57 -14.32 -3.22 -4.37
CA TYR A 57 -14.43 -4.67 -4.19
C TYR A 57 -13.39 -5.22 -3.20
N VAL A 58 -12.13 -4.77 -3.30
CA VAL A 58 -11.07 -5.17 -2.35
C VAL A 58 -11.41 -4.70 -0.93
N VAL A 59 -11.87 -3.45 -0.79
CA VAL A 59 -12.26 -2.89 0.51
C VAL A 59 -13.38 -3.72 1.13
N ASP A 60 -14.48 -3.94 0.39
CA ASP A 60 -15.65 -4.69 0.85
C ASP A 60 -15.27 -6.14 1.23
N LYS A 61 -14.42 -6.78 0.43
CA LYS A 61 -13.96 -8.16 0.70
C LYS A 61 -13.06 -8.27 1.93
N CYS A 62 -12.15 -7.33 2.12
CA CYS A 62 -11.32 -7.32 3.33
C CYS A 62 -12.16 -7.11 4.59
N GLU A 63 -13.18 -6.24 4.51
CA GLU A 63 -14.12 -6.02 5.61
C GLU A 63 -14.94 -7.29 5.90
N GLU A 64 -15.52 -7.93 4.86
CA GLU A 64 -16.28 -9.18 4.97
C GLU A 64 -15.47 -10.31 5.63
N MET A 65 -14.19 -10.41 5.29
CA MET A 65 -13.30 -11.47 5.77
C MET A 65 -12.56 -11.12 7.08
N GLY A 66 -12.72 -9.91 7.58
CA GLY A 66 -11.99 -9.44 8.77
C GLY A 66 -10.49 -9.24 8.53
N PHE A 67 -10.06 -9.04 7.27
CA PHE A 67 -8.66 -8.80 6.92
C PHE A 67 -8.29 -7.33 7.16
N GLY A 68 -7.06 -7.09 7.61
CA GLY A 68 -6.48 -5.76 7.61
C GLY A 68 -6.13 -5.33 6.19
N LEU A 69 -6.60 -4.15 5.76
CA LEU A 69 -6.25 -3.57 4.47
C LEU A 69 -5.39 -2.34 4.66
N TYR A 70 -4.22 -2.35 4.04
CA TYR A 70 -3.26 -1.26 4.09
C TYR A 70 -2.89 -0.83 2.67
N VAL A 71 -3.05 0.46 2.41
CA VAL A 71 -3.02 1.01 1.06
C VAL A 71 -2.02 2.14 0.98
N THR A 72 -1.31 2.21 -0.14
CA THR A 72 -0.54 3.39 -0.52
C THR A 72 -1.09 3.96 -1.84
N ASN A 73 -1.36 5.25 -1.91
CA ASN A 73 -1.76 5.93 -3.12
C ASN A 73 -0.79 7.09 -3.42
N PRO A 74 -0.04 7.03 -4.54
CA PRO A 74 -0.23 6.12 -5.68
C PRO A 74 0.52 4.77 -5.57
N CYS A 75 1.59 4.67 -4.78
CA CYS A 75 2.47 3.50 -4.71
C CYS A 75 3.30 3.50 -3.43
N PHE A 76 3.93 2.38 -3.11
CA PHE A 76 4.72 2.18 -1.90
C PHE A 76 5.91 3.16 -1.80
N GLU A 77 6.49 3.59 -2.91
CA GLU A 77 7.53 4.61 -2.90
C GLU A 77 7.05 5.94 -2.30
N PHE A 78 5.73 6.23 -2.32
CA PHE A 78 5.18 7.38 -1.60
C PHE A 78 5.30 7.21 -0.07
N TRP A 79 5.02 6.02 0.47
CA TRP A 79 5.27 5.73 1.88
C TRP A 79 6.75 5.93 2.26
N LEU A 80 7.67 5.51 1.39
CA LEU A 80 9.10 5.72 1.62
C LEU A 80 9.48 7.21 1.62
N LEU A 81 8.80 8.06 0.83
CA LEU A 81 8.99 9.51 0.85
C LEU A 81 8.58 10.15 2.18
N LEU A 82 7.60 9.59 2.88
CA LEU A 82 7.14 10.10 4.18
C LEU A 82 8.21 10.05 5.28
N HIS A 83 9.29 9.30 5.08
CA HIS A 83 10.44 9.30 5.98
C HIS A 83 11.27 10.61 5.91
N PHE A 84 10.93 11.52 4.99
CA PHE A 84 11.67 12.76 4.73
C PHE A 84 10.73 13.95 4.62
N ASP A 85 11.00 15.04 5.36
CA ASP A 85 10.18 16.27 5.31
C ASP A 85 10.12 16.92 3.92
N LYS A 86 11.07 16.63 3.06
CA LYS A 86 11.07 17.08 1.66
C LYS A 86 9.84 16.65 0.87
N VAL A 87 9.08 15.65 1.32
CA VAL A 87 7.81 15.25 0.71
C VAL A 87 6.83 16.41 0.66
N PHE A 88 6.87 17.34 1.63
CA PHE A 88 5.97 18.49 1.70
C PHE A 88 6.30 19.60 0.70
N GLU A 89 7.49 19.58 0.12
CA GLU A 89 7.93 20.52 -0.92
C GLU A 89 7.51 20.05 -2.32
N LEU A 90 7.04 18.80 -2.44
CA LEU A 90 6.65 18.20 -3.71
C LEU A 90 5.21 18.57 -4.09
N ASP A 91 4.98 18.65 -5.39
CA ASP A 91 3.68 18.89 -5.99
C ASP A 91 2.74 17.69 -5.73
N ARG A 92 1.69 17.89 -4.93
CA ARG A 92 0.76 16.84 -4.51
C ARG A 92 -0.03 16.24 -5.66
N ASP A 93 -0.40 17.03 -6.66
CA ASP A 93 -1.14 16.54 -7.82
C ASP A 93 -0.24 15.64 -8.68
N LYS A 94 1.00 16.03 -8.89
CA LYS A 94 1.98 15.18 -9.58
C LYS A 94 2.33 13.92 -8.79
N LEU A 95 2.40 14.00 -7.46
CA LEU A 95 2.58 12.80 -6.64
C LEU A 95 1.40 11.84 -6.84
N LEU A 96 0.16 12.35 -6.78
CA LEU A 96 -1.05 11.55 -6.95
C LEU A 96 -1.16 10.95 -8.35
N GLU A 97 -0.92 11.74 -9.41
CA GLU A 97 -0.96 11.29 -10.78
C GLU A 97 0.17 10.30 -11.11
N ASN A 98 1.30 10.45 -10.44
CA ASN A 98 2.51 9.64 -10.59
C ASN A 98 2.86 9.37 -12.07
N PRO A 99 2.99 10.43 -12.92
CA PRO A 99 3.18 10.26 -14.35
C PRO A 99 4.51 9.58 -14.67
N LYS A 100 4.57 8.93 -15.82
CA LYS A 100 5.83 8.41 -16.37
C LYS A 100 6.76 9.57 -16.73
N VAL A 101 7.93 9.63 -16.10
CA VAL A 101 8.96 10.64 -16.39
C VAL A 101 10.07 10.09 -17.30
N THR A 102 10.22 8.78 -17.34
CA THR A 102 11.06 8.06 -18.32
C THR A 102 10.37 6.76 -18.72
N ALA A 103 10.91 6.04 -19.71
CA ALA A 103 10.41 4.72 -20.09
C ALA A 103 10.38 3.70 -18.92
N LYS A 104 11.21 3.91 -17.89
CA LYS A 104 11.38 2.96 -16.78
C LYS A 104 11.01 3.52 -15.40
N ARG A 105 10.64 4.81 -15.29
CA ARG A 105 10.43 5.45 -13.99
C ARG A 105 9.21 6.36 -14.00
N ARG A 106 8.51 6.36 -12.86
CA ARG A 106 7.44 7.29 -12.55
C ARG A 106 7.94 8.42 -11.65
N TYR A 107 7.13 9.46 -11.51
CA TYR A 107 7.48 10.68 -10.79
C TYR A 107 7.85 10.42 -9.32
N VAL A 108 7.03 9.66 -8.59
CA VAL A 108 7.28 9.36 -7.16
C VAL A 108 8.63 8.65 -6.96
N GLU A 109 8.93 7.64 -7.78
CA GLU A 109 10.22 6.95 -7.74
C GLU A 109 11.38 7.89 -8.07
N GLN A 110 11.19 8.80 -9.01
CA GLN A 110 12.23 9.77 -9.37
C GLN A 110 12.52 10.71 -8.22
N GLU A 111 11.50 11.27 -7.57
CA GLU A 111 11.67 12.18 -6.43
C GLU A 111 12.27 11.44 -5.23
N LEU A 112 11.84 10.22 -4.94
CA LEU A 112 12.45 9.39 -3.90
C LEU A 112 13.96 9.21 -4.13
N ARG A 113 14.38 8.95 -5.36
CA ARG A 113 15.82 8.80 -5.69
C ARG A 113 16.64 10.09 -5.53
N LYS A 114 16.02 11.25 -5.69
CA LYS A 114 16.68 12.53 -5.43
C LYS A 114 16.88 12.78 -3.93
N ILE A 115 15.85 12.44 -3.14
CA ILE A 115 15.80 12.65 -1.69
C ILE A 115 16.62 11.57 -0.98
N TYR A 116 16.53 10.33 -1.45
CA TYR A 116 17.25 9.16 -0.93
C TYR A 116 18.08 8.49 -2.03
N PRO A 117 19.32 8.98 -2.31
CA PRO A 117 20.15 8.48 -3.43
C PRO A 117 20.50 6.98 -3.33
N GLY A 118 20.45 6.41 -2.14
CA GLY A 118 20.64 4.97 -1.90
C GLY A 118 19.51 4.09 -2.36
N TYR A 119 18.34 4.66 -2.74
CA TYR A 119 17.19 3.89 -3.16
C TYR A 119 17.40 3.21 -4.52
N LYS A 120 17.21 1.88 -4.51
CA LYS A 120 17.05 1.04 -5.71
C LYS A 120 15.87 0.12 -5.46
N LYS A 121 14.92 0.02 -6.39
CA LYS A 121 13.66 -0.73 -6.22
C LYS A 121 13.84 -2.16 -5.69
N ALA A 122 14.92 -2.83 -6.06
CA ALA A 122 15.23 -4.20 -5.63
C ALA A 122 16.23 -4.28 -4.45
N SER A 123 16.78 -3.15 -4.01
CA SER A 123 17.83 -3.13 -2.99
C SER A 123 17.99 -1.72 -2.41
N TYR A 124 17.52 -1.48 -1.20
CA TYR A 124 17.74 -0.25 -0.44
C TYR A 124 18.02 -0.58 1.02
N ARG A 125 18.64 0.35 1.74
CA ARG A 125 18.99 0.16 3.16
C ARG A 125 17.77 0.41 4.04
N ALA A 126 16.92 -0.58 4.20
CA ALA A 126 15.72 -0.50 5.03
C ALA A 126 16.02 -0.06 6.48
N GLU A 127 17.18 -0.44 7.02
CA GLU A 127 17.63 -0.10 8.37
C GLU A 127 17.70 1.43 8.63
N GLU A 128 18.03 2.20 7.60
CA GLU A 128 18.06 3.68 7.70
C GLU A 128 16.63 4.24 7.79
N LEU A 129 15.70 3.67 7.04
CA LEU A 129 14.29 4.08 7.05
C LEU A 129 13.59 3.64 8.34
N VAL A 130 13.88 2.44 8.84
CA VAL A 130 13.32 1.94 10.11
C VAL A 130 13.64 2.86 11.28
N LYS A 131 14.80 3.53 11.30
CA LYS A 131 15.14 4.51 12.33
C LYS A 131 14.28 5.78 12.28
N ALA A 132 13.72 6.10 11.13
CA ALA A 132 12.84 7.25 10.91
C ALA A 132 11.36 6.86 10.80
N ILE A 133 11.00 5.63 11.20
CA ILE A 133 9.65 5.09 10.98
C ILE A 133 8.57 5.88 11.74
N ASP A 134 8.85 6.35 12.95
CA ASP A 134 7.91 7.16 13.72
C ASP A 134 7.69 8.53 13.08
N HIS A 135 8.75 9.09 12.49
CA HIS A 135 8.65 10.31 11.70
C HIS A 135 7.78 10.12 10.44
N ALA A 136 7.92 8.97 9.76
CA ALA A 136 7.08 8.63 8.62
C ALA A 136 5.59 8.49 9.02
N ILE A 137 5.31 7.85 10.16
CA ILE A 137 3.95 7.73 10.71
C ILE A 137 3.36 9.12 11.02
N ASP A 138 4.15 10.04 11.59
CA ASP A 138 3.68 11.40 11.88
C ASP A 138 3.49 12.23 10.60
N ASN A 139 4.29 12.00 9.58
CA ASN A 139 4.12 12.64 8.28
C ASN A 139 2.92 12.10 7.51
N GLU A 140 2.61 10.80 7.64
CA GLU A 140 1.44 10.16 7.04
C GLU A 140 0.13 10.84 7.44
N LYS A 141 -0.02 11.22 8.72
CA LYS A 141 -1.18 11.92 9.27
C LYS A 141 -1.50 13.26 8.60
N LYS A 142 -0.56 13.83 7.84
CA LYS A 142 -0.74 15.07 7.07
C LYS A 142 -1.28 14.82 5.66
N PHE A 143 -1.50 13.57 5.32
CA PHE A 143 -2.11 13.09 4.07
C PHE A 143 -3.39 12.28 4.38
N CYS A 144 -3.97 11.65 3.38
CA CYS A 144 -5.14 10.82 3.58
C CYS A 144 -4.74 9.45 4.19
N GLU A 145 -5.42 9.06 5.28
CA GLU A 145 -5.29 7.73 5.90
C GLU A 145 -6.58 6.91 5.77
N ASP A 146 -7.68 7.55 5.39
CA ASP A 146 -8.98 6.89 5.26
C ASP A 146 -9.05 6.00 4.02
N ILE A 147 -9.34 4.71 4.23
CA ILE A 147 -9.31 3.68 3.19
C ILE A 147 -10.22 4.03 2.02
N VAL A 148 -11.43 4.57 2.27
CA VAL A 148 -12.38 4.89 1.20
C VAL A 148 -11.86 6.06 0.36
N ASN A 149 -11.32 7.08 1.01
CA ASN A 149 -10.79 8.27 0.35
C ASN A 149 -9.45 8.02 -0.34
N LEU A 150 -8.67 7.03 0.11
CA LEU A 150 -7.43 6.61 -0.54
C LEU A 150 -7.65 6.12 -1.98
N GLU A 151 -8.87 5.79 -2.37
CA GLU A 151 -9.17 5.51 -3.79
C GLU A 151 -8.74 6.65 -4.72
N ASN A 152 -8.96 7.91 -4.31
CA ASN A 152 -8.77 9.08 -5.17
C ASN A 152 -7.91 10.18 -4.57
N THR A 153 -7.40 9.99 -3.36
CA THR A 153 -6.63 11.00 -2.62
C THR A 153 -5.25 10.47 -2.28
N ILE A 154 -4.22 11.32 -2.45
CA ILE A 154 -2.85 10.95 -2.08
C ILE A 154 -2.76 10.67 -0.58
N GLY A 155 -2.14 9.56 -0.24
CA GLY A 155 -1.97 9.17 1.15
C GLY A 155 -1.53 7.72 1.33
N SER A 156 -1.60 7.30 2.58
CA SER A 156 -1.26 5.94 3.00
C SER A 156 -1.86 5.67 4.37
N ASN A 157 -2.05 4.40 4.71
CA ASN A 157 -2.35 3.95 6.06
C ASN A 157 -1.38 2.83 6.53
N ILE A 158 -0.19 2.76 5.94
CA ILE A 158 0.86 1.79 6.34
C ILE A 158 1.33 2.05 7.79
N GLY A 159 1.36 3.31 8.22
CA GLY A 159 1.67 3.64 9.61
C GLY A 159 0.74 2.96 10.60
N ARG A 160 -0.53 2.78 10.24
CA ARG A 160 -1.49 2.04 11.05
C ARG A 160 -1.09 0.56 11.20
N LEU A 161 -0.60 -0.09 10.13
CA LEU A 161 -0.09 -1.46 10.22
C LEU A 161 1.03 -1.56 11.25
N ILE A 162 1.97 -0.62 11.22
CA ILE A 162 3.12 -0.63 12.15
C ILE A 162 2.67 -0.43 13.59
N ILE A 163 1.71 0.48 13.83
CA ILE A 163 1.11 0.70 15.15
C ILE A 163 0.41 -0.57 15.64
N ASP A 164 -0.41 -1.19 14.78
CA ASP A 164 -1.13 -2.42 15.10
C ASP A 164 -0.15 -3.57 15.43
N MET A 165 0.92 -3.74 14.64
CA MET A 165 1.96 -4.74 14.91
C MET A 165 2.66 -4.52 16.24
N ARG A 166 3.00 -3.28 16.60
CA ARG A 166 3.62 -2.95 17.89
C ARG A 166 2.70 -3.22 19.07
N ALA A 167 1.41 -2.96 18.91
CA ALA A 167 0.41 -3.23 19.93
C ALA A 167 0.23 -4.73 20.25
N HIS A 168 0.46 -5.60 19.25
CA HIS A 168 0.36 -7.05 19.42
C HIS A 168 1.69 -7.71 19.86
N SER A 169 2.79 -6.96 19.89
CA SER A 169 4.10 -7.47 20.31
C SER A 169 4.40 -7.25 21.79
N ASN A 170 3.52 -6.60 22.53
CA ASN A 170 3.58 -6.36 23.97
C ASN A 170 2.54 -7.22 24.69
#